data_ebc4d7d31d20b0fae9ceff2d2f0f093e
#
_entry.id   ebc4d7d31d20b0fae9ceff2d2f0f093e
#
_cell.length_a   1.000
_cell.length_b   1.000
_cell.length_c   1.000
_cell.angle_alpha   90.00
_cell.angle_beta   90.00
_cell.angle_gamma   90.00
#
_symmetry.space_group_name_H-M   'P 1'
#
loop_
_entity.id
_entity.type
_entity.pdbx_description
1 polymer ?
#
loop_
_entity_poly.entity_id
_entity_poly.type
_entity_poly.pdbx_seq_one_letter_code
_entity_poly.pdbx_strand_id
1 'polypeptide(L)'
;MSQSTNITWHDSEVTKEDRQRQNDHKSAVIWFTGLSGSGKSTISVALEKALFEEGKHSYRLDGDNVRHGLNKNLGFSPKDRKENIRRIGEVSKLLVDAGTIAITAFISPYREDRDEVRDILEDGEFIEVYTECSVEECEKRDPKGLYEKARSGEIKEFTGISAPYEAPKHPEITINTETQSIDESVSYTHL
;
A
#
# COMPACT_ATOMS: atom_id res chain seq x y z
N MET A 1 18.76 7.46 -15.99
CA MET A 1 18.52 8.72 -15.24
C MET A 1 19.85 9.18 -14.70
N SER A 2 20.22 10.46 -14.84
CA SER A 2 21.45 10.97 -14.22
C SER A 2 21.23 11.02 -12.71
N GLN A 3 22.06 10.32 -11.95
CA GLN A 3 22.10 10.48 -10.51
C GLN A 3 22.61 11.89 -10.18
N SER A 4 22.00 12.54 -9.20
CA SER A 4 22.51 13.80 -8.66
C SER A 4 23.86 13.54 -8.00
N THR A 5 24.93 14.20 -8.48
CA THR A 5 26.32 13.92 -8.08
C THR A 5 26.83 14.82 -6.93
N ASN A 6 26.05 15.81 -6.51
CA ASN A 6 26.46 16.79 -5.48
C ASN A 6 25.45 16.81 -4.33
N ILE A 7 25.20 15.65 -3.73
CA ILE A 7 24.34 15.51 -2.55
C ILE A 7 25.15 14.96 -1.39
N THR A 8 24.92 15.52 -0.19
CA THR A 8 25.53 15.06 1.06
C THR A 8 24.40 14.66 2.00
N TRP A 9 24.51 13.50 2.61
CA TRP A 9 23.58 13.09 3.66
C TRP A 9 23.86 13.90 4.93
N HIS A 10 22.81 14.41 5.57
CA HIS A 10 22.88 15.10 6.84
C HIS A 10 22.12 14.27 7.88
N ASP A 11 22.81 13.85 8.92
CA ASP A 11 22.20 13.14 10.04
C ASP A 11 21.32 14.08 10.87
N SER A 12 20.22 13.56 11.39
CA SER A 12 19.33 14.28 12.28
C SER A 12 19.72 14.04 13.74
N GLU A 13 19.66 15.09 14.57
CA GLU A 13 19.81 14.94 16.02
C GLU A 13 18.61 14.24 16.67
N VAL A 14 17.43 14.36 16.07
CA VAL A 14 16.21 13.64 16.49
C VAL A 14 16.06 12.38 15.65
N THR A 15 16.20 11.23 16.29
CA THR A 15 16.16 9.92 15.62
C THR A 15 14.75 9.37 15.44
N LYS A 16 14.62 8.30 14.65
CA LYS A 16 13.36 7.52 14.52
C LYS A 16 12.92 7.00 15.89
N GLU A 17 13.85 6.48 16.69
CA GLU A 17 13.58 5.94 18.02
C GLU A 17 13.10 7.01 18.99
N ASP A 18 13.60 8.25 18.88
CA ASP A 18 13.12 9.38 19.68
C ASP A 18 11.66 9.68 19.38
N ARG A 19 11.30 9.69 18.08
CA ARG A 19 9.93 9.92 17.63
C ARG A 19 8.99 8.76 18.03
N GLN A 20 9.41 7.51 17.87
CA GLN A 20 8.66 6.33 18.31
C GLN A 20 8.41 6.35 19.82
N ARG A 21 9.42 6.72 20.61
CA ARG A 21 9.27 6.88 22.06
C ARG A 21 8.30 8.00 22.43
N GLN A 22 8.33 9.12 21.71
CA GLN A 22 7.38 10.22 21.92
C GLN A 22 5.95 9.82 21.56
N ASN A 23 5.77 9.03 20.50
CA ASN A 23 4.48 8.58 20.01
C ASN A 23 3.93 7.37 20.81
N ASP A 24 4.73 6.75 21.66
CA ASP A 24 4.41 5.52 22.40
C ASP A 24 3.97 4.35 21.49
N HIS A 25 4.64 4.24 20.32
CA HIS A 25 4.49 3.09 19.42
C HIS A 25 5.67 3.02 18.43
N LYS A 26 5.89 1.83 17.86
CA LYS A 26 6.80 1.65 16.74
C LYS A 26 6.15 2.16 15.45
N SER A 27 6.98 2.56 14.49
CA SER A 27 6.54 2.90 13.14
C SER A 27 6.81 1.74 12.18
N ALA A 28 5.91 1.58 11.21
CA ALA A 28 6.01 0.56 10.18
C ALA A 28 5.18 0.96 8.95
N VAL A 29 5.40 0.26 7.85
CA VAL A 29 4.53 0.31 6.68
C VAL A 29 3.59 -0.87 6.71
N ILE A 30 2.29 -0.63 6.72
CA ILE A 30 1.25 -1.65 6.52
C ILE A 30 0.84 -1.56 5.04
N TRP A 31 1.35 -2.48 4.24
CA TRP A 31 1.23 -2.47 2.78
C TRP A 31 0.11 -3.38 2.30
N PHE A 32 -1.06 -2.79 2.03
CA PHE A 32 -2.17 -3.53 1.43
C PHE A 32 -1.95 -3.71 -0.07
N THR A 33 -1.99 -4.96 -0.52
CA THR A 33 -1.96 -5.35 -1.94
C THR A 33 -3.16 -6.25 -2.28
N GLY A 34 -3.57 -6.26 -3.54
CA GLY A 34 -4.71 -7.07 -4.03
C GLY A 34 -5.39 -6.42 -5.23
N LEU A 35 -6.33 -7.12 -5.84
CA LEU A 35 -7.08 -6.68 -7.03
C LEU A 35 -7.92 -5.41 -6.78
N SER A 36 -8.29 -4.70 -7.83
CA SER A 36 -9.35 -3.68 -7.74
C SER A 36 -10.63 -4.34 -7.20
N GLY A 37 -11.34 -3.68 -6.28
CA GLY A 37 -12.54 -4.28 -5.67
C GLY A 37 -12.28 -5.31 -4.57
N SER A 38 -11.03 -5.68 -4.26
CA SER A 38 -10.71 -6.66 -3.20
C SER A 38 -10.94 -6.17 -1.76
N GLY A 39 -11.32 -4.91 -1.54
CA GLY A 39 -11.58 -4.39 -0.18
C GLY A 39 -10.45 -3.62 0.48
N LYS A 40 -9.27 -3.47 -0.14
CA LYS A 40 -8.10 -2.76 0.42
C LYS A 40 -8.44 -1.41 1.05
N SER A 41 -9.09 -0.53 0.29
CA SER A 41 -9.41 0.83 0.78
C SER A 41 -10.39 0.79 1.96
N THR A 42 -11.36 -0.12 1.95
CA THR A 42 -12.32 -0.28 3.05
C THR A 42 -11.63 -0.71 4.33
N ILE A 43 -10.78 -1.75 4.26
CA ILE A 43 -10.05 -2.27 5.43
C ILE A 43 -9.02 -1.25 5.92
N SER A 44 -8.29 -0.59 5.01
CA SER A 44 -7.30 0.43 5.38
C SER A 44 -7.92 1.65 6.08
N VAL A 45 -9.14 2.05 5.70
CA VAL A 45 -9.90 3.11 6.40
C VAL A 45 -10.31 2.65 7.80
N ALA A 46 -10.80 1.41 7.93
CA ALA A 46 -11.21 0.87 9.24
C ALA A 46 -9.99 0.72 10.18
N LEU A 47 -8.84 0.26 9.64
CA LEU A 47 -7.59 0.17 10.39
C LEU A 47 -7.09 1.55 10.85
N GLU A 48 -7.07 2.53 9.94
CA GLU A 48 -6.67 3.92 10.28
C GLU A 48 -7.52 4.47 11.43
N LYS A 49 -8.84 4.23 11.38
CA LYS A 49 -9.77 4.62 12.43
C LYS A 49 -9.46 3.93 13.77
N ALA A 50 -9.23 2.62 13.76
CA ALA A 50 -8.92 1.86 14.97
C ALA A 50 -7.61 2.35 15.60
N LEU A 51 -6.55 2.54 14.82
CA LEU A 51 -5.28 3.11 15.29
C LEU A 51 -5.44 4.52 15.87
N PHE A 52 -6.26 5.36 15.24
CA PHE A 52 -6.56 6.69 15.75
C PHE A 52 -7.28 6.65 17.09
N GLU A 53 -8.26 5.75 17.25
CA GLU A 53 -9.00 5.56 18.51
C GLU A 53 -8.08 5.05 19.66
N GLU A 54 -7.02 4.32 19.31
CA GLU A 54 -5.95 3.90 20.23
C GLU A 54 -4.85 4.95 20.44
N GLY A 55 -4.99 6.13 19.87
CA GLY A 55 -4.00 7.21 19.99
C GLY A 55 -2.70 6.99 19.21
N LYS A 56 -2.70 6.08 18.24
CA LYS A 56 -1.51 5.80 17.42
C LYS A 56 -1.43 6.73 16.22
N HIS A 57 -0.23 7.26 15.96
CA HIS A 57 0.03 8.14 14.83
C HIS A 57 0.11 7.33 13.54
N SER A 58 -0.90 7.43 12.69
CA SER A 58 -0.93 6.77 11.39
C SER A 58 -1.30 7.73 10.27
N TYR A 59 -0.90 7.41 9.04
CA TYR A 59 -1.27 8.14 7.84
C TYR A 59 -1.53 7.19 6.68
N ARG A 60 -2.68 7.37 6.01
CA ARG A 60 -3.09 6.49 4.92
C ARG A 60 -2.80 7.08 3.55
N LEU A 61 -2.04 6.35 2.76
CA LEU A 61 -1.74 6.61 1.35
C LEU A 61 -2.65 5.73 0.48
N ASP A 62 -3.68 6.34 -0.11
CA ASP A 62 -4.59 5.65 -1.02
C ASP A 62 -4.18 5.85 -2.47
N GLY A 63 -4.31 4.80 -3.30
CA GLY A 63 -3.85 4.78 -4.68
C GLY A 63 -4.50 5.83 -5.58
N ASP A 64 -5.77 6.14 -5.36
CA ASP A 64 -6.47 7.18 -6.12
C ASP A 64 -6.07 8.58 -5.62
N ASN A 65 -6.01 8.76 -4.30
CA ASN A 65 -5.71 10.06 -3.70
C ASN A 65 -4.33 10.59 -4.10
N VAL A 66 -3.29 9.76 -4.09
CA VAL A 66 -1.93 10.19 -4.45
C VAL A 66 -1.80 10.58 -5.92
N ARG A 67 -2.70 10.09 -6.78
CA ARG A 67 -2.74 10.47 -8.20
C ARG A 67 -3.30 11.86 -8.45
N HIS A 68 -3.96 12.49 -7.47
CA HIS A 68 -4.35 13.89 -7.55
C HIS A 68 -3.19 14.86 -7.26
N GLY A 69 -2.11 14.39 -6.67
CA GLY A 69 -0.95 15.21 -6.29
C GLY A 69 0.38 14.56 -6.68
N LEU A 70 0.96 13.80 -5.77
CA LEU A 70 2.30 13.20 -5.85
C LEU A 70 2.57 12.48 -7.19
N ASN A 71 1.59 11.71 -7.65
CA ASN A 71 1.72 10.85 -8.83
C ASN A 71 0.81 11.29 -10.01
N LYS A 72 0.39 12.57 -10.04
CA LYS A 72 -0.50 13.10 -11.09
C LYS A 72 0.07 13.02 -12.50
N ASN A 73 1.39 12.91 -12.64
CA ASN A 73 2.09 12.81 -13.92
C ASN A 73 2.28 11.37 -14.39
N LEU A 74 1.80 10.36 -13.65
CA LEU A 74 1.95 8.95 -13.99
C LEU A 74 0.63 8.39 -14.56
N GLY A 75 0.74 7.59 -15.62
CA GLY A 75 -0.34 6.81 -16.20
C GLY A 75 -0.45 5.41 -15.58
N PHE A 76 -0.89 4.44 -16.41
CA PHE A 76 -1.10 3.05 -16.00
C PHE A 76 -0.23 2.05 -16.78
N SER A 77 0.75 2.54 -17.59
CA SER A 77 1.73 1.65 -18.20
C SER A 77 2.52 0.88 -17.15
N PRO A 78 3.12 -0.28 -17.48
CA PRO A 78 3.96 -1.02 -16.53
C PRO A 78 5.07 -0.14 -15.91
N LYS A 79 5.70 0.72 -16.71
CA LYS A 79 6.71 1.66 -16.23
C LYS A 79 6.16 2.69 -15.24
N ASP A 80 4.98 3.25 -15.52
CA ASP A 80 4.34 4.20 -14.61
C ASP A 80 3.87 3.53 -13.31
N ARG A 81 3.41 2.29 -13.39
CA ARG A 81 3.04 1.50 -12.20
C ARG A 81 4.26 1.25 -11.31
N LYS A 82 5.39 0.83 -11.88
CA LYS A 82 6.64 0.64 -11.13
C LYS A 82 7.09 1.95 -10.47
N GLU A 83 7.11 3.05 -11.21
CA GLU A 83 7.47 4.36 -10.66
C GLU A 83 6.49 4.85 -9.59
N ASN A 84 5.18 4.56 -9.75
CA ASN A 84 4.18 4.86 -8.72
C ASN A 84 4.51 4.12 -7.40
N ILE A 85 4.77 2.82 -7.45
CA ILE A 85 5.11 2.02 -6.26
C ILE A 85 6.43 2.48 -5.65
N ARG A 86 7.46 2.75 -6.46
CA ARG A 86 8.73 3.29 -5.98
C ARG A 86 8.55 4.58 -5.19
N ARG A 87 7.78 5.55 -5.73
CA ARG A 87 7.53 6.83 -5.03
C ARG A 87 6.78 6.63 -3.72
N ILE A 88 5.79 5.74 -3.70
CA ILE A 88 5.04 5.43 -2.47
C ILE A 88 5.95 4.77 -1.45
N GLY A 89 6.84 3.87 -1.86
CA GLY A 89 7.86 3.27 -0.99
C GLY A 89 8.73 4.32 -0.32
N GLU A 90 9.27 5.27 -1.08
CA GLU A 90 10.11 6.36 -0.54
C GLU A 90 9.33 7.26 0.44
N VAL A 91 8.10 7.63 0.10
CA VAL A 91 7.25 8.43 1.02
C VAL A 91 6.93 7.64 2.29
N SER A 92 6.62 6.35 2.17
CA SER A 92 6.36 5.48 3.31
C SER A 92 7.57 5.37 4.24
N LYS A 93 8.78 5.25 3.68
CA LYS A 93 10.03 5.26 4.44
C LYS A 93 10.21 6.57 5.24
N LEU A 94 9.92 7.72 4.63
CA LEU A 94 9.97 9.01 5.33
C LEU A 94 8.94 9.09 6.46
N LEU A 95 7.75 8.54 6.28
CA LEU A 95 6.73 8.46 7.34
C LEU A 95 7.18 7.55 8.48
N VAL A 96 7.78 6.41 8.18
CA VAL A 96 8.36 5.49 9.19
C VAL A 96 9.48 6.18 9.97
N ASP A 97 10.38 6.87 9.29
CA ASP A 97 11.43 7.67 9.95
C ASP A 97 10.84 8.79 10.83
N ALA A 98 9.72 9.38 10.41
CA ALA A 98 8.97 10.35 11.21
C ALA A 98 8.23 9.73 12.41
N GLY A 99 8.36 8.42 12.66
CA GLY A 99 7.69 7.72 13.77
C GLY A 99 6.22 7.41 13.51
N THR A 100 5.76 7.47 12.26
CA THR A 100 4.36 7.30 11.86
C THR A 100 4.11 5.92 11.26
N ILE A 101 2.96 5.31 11.54
CA ILE A 101 2.51 4.10 10.86
C ILE A 101 1.96 4.50 9.49
N ALA A 102 2.65 4.10 8.42
CA ALA A 102 2.23 4.36 7.05
C ALA A 102 1.30 3.23 6.58
N ILE A 103 0.05 3.53 6.30
CA ILE A 103 -0.92 2.57 5.76
C ILE A 103 -1.03 2.82 4.26
N THR A 104 -0.69 1.86 3.42
CA THR A 104 -0.75 2.00 1.97
C THR A 104 -1.80 1.08 1.36
N ALA A 105 -2.64 1.58 0.46
CA ALA A 105 -3.68 0.80 -0.22
C ALA A 105 -3.53 0.91 -1.75
N PHE A 106 -2.74 0.00 -2.33
CA PHE A 106 -2.42 -0.04 -3.75
C PHE A 106 -2.62 -1.44 -4.33
N ILE A 107 -2.95 -1.55 -5.62
CA ILE A 107 -2.96 -2.86 -6.31
C ILE A 107 -1.57 -3.47 -6.23
N SER A 108 -0.51 -2.70 -6.53
CA SER A 108 0.91 -3.13 -6.53
C SER A 108 1.08 -4.54 -7.12
N PRO A 109 0.83 -4.71 -8.45
CA PRO A 109 0.59 -6.03 -9.01
C PRO A 109 1.83 -6.91 -9.12
N TYR A 110 3.03 -6.34 -9.11
CA TYR A 110 4.28 -7.06 -9.30
C TYR A 110 4.98 -7.29 -7.96
N ARG A 111 5.44 -8.52 -7.72
CA ARG A 111 6.21 -8.88 -6.50
C ARG A 111 7.49 -8.08 -6.41
N GLU A 112 8.24 -8.00 -7.52
CA GLU A 112 9.49 -7.26 -7.58
C GLU A 112 9.35 -5.83 -7.06
N ASP A 113 8.28 -5.12 -7.46
CA ASP A 113 8.05 -3.75 -7.02
C ASP A 113 7.78 -3.66 -5.50
N ARG A 114 7.09 -4.64 -4.93
CA ARG A 114 6.84 -4.72 -3.48
C ARG A 114 8.09 -5.11 -2.71
N ASP A 115 8.86 -6.05 -3.25
CA ASP A 115 10.14 -6.48 -2.68
C ASP A 115 11.15 -5.31 -2.67
N GLU A 116 11.22 -4.51 -3.75
CA GLU A 116 12.03 -3.29 -3.80
C GLU A 116 11.65 -2.28 -2.69
N VAL A 117 10.36 -2.18 -2.34
CA VAL A 117 9.92 -1.33 -1.22
C VAL A 117 10.31 -1.93 0.12
N ARG A 118 10.17 -3.25 0.30
CA ARG A 118 10.61 -3.95 1.50
C ARG A 118 12.10 -3.74 1.76
N ASP A 119 12.91 -3.82 0.72
CA ASP A 119 14.39 -3.71 0.79
C ASP A 119 14.90 -2.33 1.23
N ILE A 120 14.11 -1.27 1.10
CA ILE A 120 14.50 0.07 1.56
C ILE A 120 14.13 0.36 3.02
N LEU A 121 13.46 -0.56 3.70
CA LEU A 121 13.03 -0.49 5.09
C LEU A 121 13.87 -1.44 5.96
N GLU A 122 13.85 -1.25 7.26
CA GLU A 122 14.52 -2.14 8.19
C GLU A 122 13.69 -3.41 8.45
N ASP A 123 14.33 -4.47 8.96
CA ASP A 123 13.65 -5.73 9.26
C ASP A 123 12.48 -5.50 10.24
N GLY A 124 11.31 -5.99 9.84
CA GLY A 124 10.08 -5.86 10.61
C GLY A 124 9.31 -4.56 10.42
N GLU A 125 9.82 -3.62 9.60
CA GLU A 125 9.12 -2.38 9.29
C GLU A 125 8.18 -2.47 8.08
N PHE A 126 8.23 -3.54 7.29
CA PHE A 126 7.32 -3.77 6.18
C PHE A 126 6.40 -4.95 6.48
N ILE A 127 5.11 -4.66 6.61
CA ILE A 127 4.06 -5.63 6.88
C ILE A 127 3.17 -5.72 5.64
N GLU A 128 3.35 -6.79 4.85
CA GLU A 128 2.56 -7.02 3.64
C GLU A 128 1.22 -7.64 4.01
N VAL A 129 0.13 -6.95 3.67
CA VAL A 129 -1.25 -7.41 3.87
C VAL A 129 -1.86 -7.75 2.52
N TYR A 130 -2.03 -9.03 2.27
CA TYR A 130 -2.69 -9.51 1.07
C TYR A 130 -4.21 -9.55 1.26
N THR A 131 -4.94 -8.68 0.55
CA THR A 131 -6.39 -8.75 0.48
C THR A 131 -6.80 -9.73 -0.62
N GLU A 132 -6.92 -10.99 -0.22
CA GLU A 132 -7.31 -12.09 -1.09
C GLU A 132 -8.79 -11.97 -1.47
N CYS A 133 -9.04 -12.01 -2.78
CA CYS A 133 -10.37 -12.01 -3.36
C CYS A 133 -10.26 -12.51 -4.80
N SER A 134 -11.18 -13.38 -5.22
CA SER A 134 -11.21 -13.86 -6.59
C SER A 134 -11.52 -12.75 -7.59
N VAL A 135 -11.10 -12.93 -8.84
CA VAL A 135 -11.42 -11.97 -9.92
C VAL A 135 -12.93 -11.88 -10.08
N GLU A 136 -13.63 -13.01 -10.02
CA GLU A 136 -15.08 -13.14 -10.17
C GLU A 136 -15.82 -12.33 -9.10
N GLU A 137 -15.41 -12.39 -7.85
CA GLU A 137 -16.03 -11.63 -6.78
C GLU A 137 -15.67 -10.14 -6.87
N CYS A 138 -14.41 -9.81 -7.21
CA CYS A 138 -14.01 -8.41 -7.45
C CYS A 138 -14.80 -7.79 -8.61
N GLU A 139 -15.02 -8.53 -9.69
CA GLU A 139 -15.81 -8.12 -10.86
C GLU A 139 -17.29 -7.94 -10.50
N LYS A 140 -17.85 -8.84 -9.69
CA LYS A 140 -19.23 -8.72 -9.19
C LYS A 140 -19.43 -7.49 -8.31
N ARG A 141 -18.43 -7.16 -7.47
CA ARG A 141 -18.45 -5.95 -6.64
C ARG A 141 -18.32 -4.68 -7.46
N ASP A 142 -17.42 -4.65 -8.40
CA ASP A 142 -17.03 -3.54 -9.31
C ASP A 142 -17.49 -2.15 -8.91
N PRO A 143 -17.10 -1.63 -7.73
CA PRO A 143 -17.66 -0.40 -7.14
C PRO A 143 -17.41 0.86 -7.98
N LYS A 144 -16.53 0.78 -8.97
CA LYS A 144 -16.13 1.89 -9.85
C LYS A 144 -16.47 1.65 -11.33
N GLY A 145 -17.11 0.52 -11.69
CA GLY A 145 -17.39 0.13 -13.05
C GLY A 145 -16.14 -0.12 -13.92
N LEU A 146 -15.00 -0.44 -13.28
CA LEU A 146 -13.72 -0.60 -13.99
C LEU A 146 -13.60 -1.96 -14.67
N TYR A 147 -14.20 -3.01 -14.10
CA TYR A 147 -14.24 -4.35 -14.71
C TYR A 147 -15.10 -4.36 -15.97
N GLU A 148 -16.27 -3.73 -15.93
CA GLU A 148 -17.12 -3.55 -17.11
C GLU A 148 -16.37 -2.86 -18.25
N LYS A 149 -15.64 -1.76 -17.95
CA LYS A 149 -14.82 -1.05 -18.93
C LYS A 149 -13.63 -1.87 -19.44
N ALA A 150 -13.03 -2.69 -18.57
CA ALA A 150 -11.96 -3.59 -18.99
C ALA A 150 -12.47 -4.71 -19.91
N ARG A 151 -13.64 -5.30 -19.61
CA ARG A 151 -14.27 -6.33 -20.44
C ARG A 151 -14.74 -5.79 -21.79
N SER A 152 -15.22 -4.54 -21.85
CA SER A 152 -15.58 -3.88 -23.11
C SER A 152 -14.37 -3.43 -23.94
N GLY A 153 -13.14 -3.52 -23.39
CA GLY A 153 -11.91 -3.09 -24.05
C GLY A 153 -11.65 -1.60 -23.99
N GLU A 154 -12.45 -0.83 -23.26
CA GLU A 154 -12.25 0.60 -23.03
C GLU A 154 -10.98 0.84 -22.20
N ILE A 155 -10.73 -0.01 -21.17
CA ILE A 155 -9.50 0.03 -20.38
C ILE A 155 -8.58 -1.11 -20.84
N LYS A 156 -7.39 -0.76 -21.30
CA LYS A 156 -6.33 -1.71 -21.65
C LYS A 156 -5.45 -1.98 -20.42
N GLU A 157 -4.80 -3.15 -20.38
CA GLU A 157 -3.85 -3.54 -19.33
C GLU A 157 -4.43 -3.45 -17.91
N PHE A 158 -5.69 -3.89 -17.74
CA PHE A 158 -6.36 -3.92 -16.46
C PHE A 158 -5.91 -5.16 -15.64
N THR A 159 -5.39 -4.91 -14.44
CA THR A 159 -4.87 -5.97 -13.54
C THR A 159 -5.96 -6.98 -13.18
N GLY A 160 -5.68 -8.25 -13.38
CA GLY A 160 -6.61 -9.36 -13.14
C GLY A 160 -7.46 -9.75 -14.37
N ILE A 161 -7.50 -8.93 -15.43
CA ILE A 161 -8.22 -9.22 -16.68
C ILE A 161 -7.24 -9.36 -17.85
N SER A 162 -6.56 -8.30 -18.22
CA SER A 162 -5.63 -8.25 -19.36
C SER A 162 -4.18 -7.97 -18.96
N ALA A 163 -3.93 -7.71 -17.68
CA ALA A 163 -2.60 -7.59 -17.08
C ALA A 163 -2.50 -8.49 -15.83
N PRO A 164 -1.31 -9.01 -15.51
CA PRO A 164 -1.14 -9.94 -14.39
C PRO A 164 -1.27 -9.25 -13.03
N TYR A 165 -1.68 -10.03 -12.04
CA TYR A 165 -1.49 -9.77 -10.62
C TYR A 165 -0.69 -10.93 -10.03
N GLU A 166 0.42 -10.61 -9.41
CA GLU A 166 1.30 -11.59 -8.77
C GLU A 166 1.03 -11.58 -7.26
N ALA A 167 0.21 -12.52 -6.79
CA ALA A 167 -0.07 -12.66 -5.35
C ALA A 167 1.24 -12.82 -4.55
N PRO A 168 1.35 -12.23 -3.34
CA PRO A 168 2.49 -12.42 -2.47
C PRO A 168 2.77 -13.90 -2.20
N LYS A 169 4.04 -14.26 -2.03
CA LYS A 169 4.42 -15.64 -1.67
C LYS A 169 4.34 -15.88 -0.16
N HIS A 170 4.73 -14.89 0.61
CA HIS A 170 4.86 -14.95 2.07
C HIS A 170 4.43 -13.60 2.68
N PRO A 171 3.16 -13.18 2.53
CA PRO A 171 2.69 -11.97 3.18
C PRO A 171 2.66 -12.19 4.69
N GLU A 172 2.90 -11.16 5.47
CA GLU A 172 2.78 -11.22 6.93
C GLU A 172 1.32 -11.47 7.34
N ILE A 173 0.37 -10.93 6.56
CA ILE A 173 -1.07 -11.10 6.83
C ILE A 173 -1.79 -11.41 5.52
N THR A 174 -2.68 -12.41 5.54
CA THR A 174 -3.65 -12.65 4.47
C THR A 174 -5.06 -12.45 5.01
N ILE A 175 -5.84 -11.62 4.33
CA ILE A 175 -7.24 -11.34 4.64
C ILE A 175 -8.09 -11.82 3.47
N ASN A 176 -8.90 -12.85 3.68
CA ASN A 176 -9.87 -13.30 2.68
C ASN A 176 -11.16 -12.49 2.81
N THR A 177 -11.34 -11.51 1.92
CA THR A 177 -12.47 -10.57 1.97
C THR A 177 -13.77 -11.13 1.42
N GLU A 178 -13.80 -12.36 0.95
CA GLU A 178 -15.05 -13.07 0.59
C GLU A 178 -15.72 -13.70 1.82
N THR A 179 -14.92 -14.01 2.84
CA THR A 179 -15.40 -14.78 4.00
C THR A 179 -15.28 -14.04 5.32
N GLN A 180 -14.41 -13.01 5.40
CA GLN A 180 -14.16 -12.25 6.62
C GLN A 180 -14.88 -10.90 6.59
N SER A 181 -15.46 -10.52 7.70
CA SER A 181 -16.02 -9.18 7.93
C SER A 181 -14.90 -8.13 8.04
N ILE A 182 -15.25 -6.85 7.97
CA ILE A 182 -14.30 -5.74 8.15
C ILE A 182 -13.71 -5.79 9.56
N ASP A 183 -14.51 -6.02 10.60
CA ASP A 183 -14.07 -6.05 11.98
C ASP A 183 -13.09 -7.21 12.23
N GLU A 184 -13.39 -8.40 11.72
CA GLU A 184 -12.44 -9.52 11.73
C GLU A 184 -11.14 -9.18 11.01
N SER A 185 -11.23 -8.53 9.83
CA SER A 185 -10.07 -8.13 9.03
C SER A 185 -9.17 -7.14 9.76
N VAL A 186 -9.73 -6.21 10.53
CA VAL A 186 -8.97 -5.23 11.31
C VAL A 186 -8.38 -5.86 12.58
N SER A 187 -9.06 -6.81 13.22
CA SER A 187 -8.56 -7.47 14.42
C SER A 187 -7.25 -8.24 14.22
N TYR A 188 -6.97 -8.71 12.99
CA TYR A 188 -5.71 -9.36 12.63
C TYR A 188 -4.54 -8.39 12.42
N THR A 189 -4.81 -7.09 12.32
CA THR A 189 -3.81 -6.04 12.10
C THR A 189 -3.40 -5.33 13.40
N HIS A 190 -3.88 -5.76 14.55
CA HIS A 190 -3.37 -5.38 15.87
C HIS A 190 -2.02 -6.08 16.10
N LEU A 191 -0.95 -5.50 15.54
CA LEU A 191 0.44 -5.94 15.69
C LEU A 191 1.18 -5.05 16.68
#